data_d123a5d7330fccdc9ea77445127cfa44
#
_entry.id   d123a5d7330fccdc9ea77445127cfa44
#
_cell.length_a   1.000
_cell.length_b   1.000
_cell.length_c   1.000
_cell.angle_alpha   90.00
_cell.angle_beta   90.00
_cell.angle_gamma   90.00
#
_symmetry.space_group_name_H-M   'P 1'
#
loop_
_entity.id
_entity.type
_entity.pdbx_description
1 polymer ?
#
loop_
_entity_poly.entity_id
_entity_poly.type
_entity_poly.pdbx_seq_one_letter_code
_entity_poly.pdbx_strand_id
1 'polypeptide(L)'
;MRSAEKNRYQNSMTISRIRIDCVLTDPFGKTASSIMDYLLSDVPFDETECAKLIHGRVKASNEEIFDGIRGFEILSEQRFKMSHAKQHMELLSSYMDDIETELFRLSRSYDKIIKRISGIVGFTERSALFVISETGADMGVFESAKHLCSWPDLPLRITRVPTKRNPRVVQKPVSI
;
A
#
# COMPACT_ATOMS: atom_id res chain seq x y z
N MET A 1 -11.97 3.73 4.19
CA MET A 1 -11.69 3.94 5.63
C MET A 1 -10.19 4.01 5.94
N ARG A 2 -9.40 2.97 5.71
CA ARG A 2 -7.95 2.94 6.04
C ARG A 2 -7.15 4.10 5.43
N SER A 3 -7.43 4.51 4.18
CA SER A 3 -6.77 5.66 3.54
C SER A 3 -7.08 6.99 4.23
N ALA A 4 -8.29 7.15 4.74
CA ALA A 4 -8.67 8.36 5.48
C ALA A 4 -7.90 8.46 6.82
N GLU A 5 -7.70 7.33 7.52
CA GLU A 5 -6.91 7.31 8.75
C GLU A 5 -5.43 7.58 8.48
N LYS A 6 -4.87 7.05 7.39
CA LYS A 6 -3.52 7.38 6.95
C LYS A 6 -3.34 8.89 6.73
N ASN A 7 -4.28 9.51 6.03
CA ASN A 7 -4.25 10.95 5.79
C ASN A 7 -4.37 11.77 7.09
N ARG A 8 -5.24 11.35 8.03
CA ARG A 8 -5.34 11.99 9.36
C ARG A 8 -4.03 11.89 10.13
N TYR A 9 -3.41 10.73 10.11
CA TYR A 9 -2.13 10.50 10.76
C TYR A 9 -1.03 11.38 10.16
N GLN A 10 -0.89 11.40 8.84
CA GLN A 10 0.08 12.24 8.12
C GLN A 10 -0.14 13.74 8.38
N ASN A 11 -1.39 14.20 8.37
CA ASN A 11 -1.69 15.58 8.71
C ASN A 11 -1.24 15.93 10.13
N SER A 12 -1.43 15.03 11.10
CA SER A 12 -0.97 15.24 12.47
C SER A 12 0.56 15.22 12.57
N MET A 13 1.26 14.39 11.79
CA MET A 13 2.73 14.44 11.68
C MET A 13 3.20 15.80 11.17
N THR A 14 2.59 16.31 10.10
CA THR A 14 2.94 17.62 9.51
C THR A 14 2.72 18.76 10.51
N ILE A 15 1.61 18.76 11.24
CA ILE A 15 1.32 19.76 12.29
C ILE A 15 2.37 19.70 13.41
N SER A 16 2.84 18.49 13.73
CA SER A 16 3.88 18.23 14.75
C SER A 16 5.30 18.46 14.23
N ARG A 17 5.47 19.01 13.03
CA ARG A 17 6.78 19.25 12.36
C ARG A 17 7.59 17.99 12.12
N ILE A 18 6.95 16.84 11.96
CA ILE A 18 7.57 15.56 11.65
C ILE A 18 7.51 15.35 10.13
N ARG A 19 8.66 15.29 9.46
CA ARG A 19 8.82 15.21 8.01
C ARG A 19 9.39 13.86 7.55
N ILE A 20 9.12 12.79 8.28
CA ILE A 20 9.57 11.43 7.94
C ILE A 20 9.05 11.00 6.55
N ASP A 21 7.87 11.44 6.16
CA ASP A 21 7.26 11.19 4.87
C ASP A 21 8.02 11.78 3.66
N CYS A 22 8.83 12.81 3.89
CA CYS A 22 9.71 13.38 2.87
C CYS A 22 11.02 12.60 2.70
N VAL A 23 11.45 11.89 3.74
CA VAL A 23 12.74 11.20 3.80
C VAL A 23 12.59 9.70 3.51
N LEU A 24 11.57 9.07 4.05
CA LEU A 24 11.30 7.65 3.88
C LEU A 24 10.30 7.40 2.76
N THR A 25 10.61 6.46 1.89
CA THR A 25 9.74 6.06 0.76
C THR A 25 8.35 5.60 1.21
N ASP A 26 8.25 4.96 2.39
CA ASP A 26 6.99 4.55 3.00
C ASP A 26 6.88 5.10 4.43
N PRO A 27 6.07 6.13 4.65
CA PRO A 27 5.87 6.72 5.97
C PRO A 27 5.10 5.83 6.95
N PHE A 28 4.58 4.70 6.48
CA PHE A 28 3.94 3.65 7.29
C PHE A 28 4.73 2.35 7.32
N GLY A 29 5.92 2.36 6.75
CA GLY A 29 6.84 1.23 6.77
C GLY A 29 7.41 0.98 8.17
N LYS A 30 8.10 -0.14 8.32
CA LYS A 30 8.57 -0.64 9.62
C LYS A 30 9.44 0.38 10.37
N THR A 31 10.39 1.01 9.69
CA THR A 31 11.26 2.04 10.27
C THR A 31 10.47 3.28 10.70
N ALA A 32 9.61 3.81 9.80
CA ALA A 32 8.79 4.97 10.12
C ALA A 32 7.86 4.70 11.30
N SER A 33 7.20 3.54 11.33
CA SER A 33 6.35 3.13 12.46
C SER A 33 7.12 3.06 13.77
N SER A 34 8.31 2.43 13.78
CA SER A 34 9.12 2.32 14.99
C SER A 34 9.59 3.68 15.50
N ILE A 35 10.02 4.57 14.61
CA ILE A 35 10.42 5.94 14.97
C ILE A 35 9.21 6.72 15.52
N MET A 36 8.05 6.63 14.85
CA MET A 36 6.84 7.31 15.31
C MET A 36 6.36 6.80 16.67
N ASP A 37 6.48 5.51 16.95
CA ASP A 37 6.17 4.94 18.27
C ASP A 37 7.09 5.50 19.36
N TYR A 38 8.37 5.63 19.03
CA TYR A 38 9.33 6.24 19.91
C TYR A 38 9.01 7.73 20.18
N LEU A 39 8.69 8.51 19.13
CA LEU A 39 8.32 9.92 19.27
C LEU A 39 6.98 10.12 20.02
N LEU A 40 6.06 9.16 19.91
CA LEU A 40 4.78 9.17 20.63
C LEU A 40 4.91 8.69 22.08
N SER A 41 6.00 8.04 22.43
CA SER A 41 6.29 7.72 23.83
C SER A 41 6.69 9.00 24.59
N ASP A 42 6.46 9.02 25.90
CA ASP A 42 6.82 10.18 26.73
C ASP A 42 8.31 10.16 27.15
N VAL A 43 9.16 9.45 26.39
CA VAL A 43 10.59 9.34 26.63
C VAL A 43 11.30 10.53 25.96
N PRO A 44 12.27 11.17 26.61
CA PRO A 44 13.09 12.20 25.97
C PRO A 44 13.74 11.67 24.70
N PHE A 45 13.74 12.48 23.64
CA PHE A 45 14.32 12.10 22.38
C PHE A 45 15.84 11.95 22.48
N ASP A 46 16.36 10.79 22.06
CA ASP A 46 17.78 10.49 21.95
C ASP A 46 18.07 9.96 20.54
N GLU A 47 18.98 10.60 19.82
CA GLU A 47 19.40 10.22 18.47
C GLU A 47 20.01 8.81 18.43
N THR A 48 20.72 8.39 19.50
CA THR A 48 21.34 7.06 19.58
C THR A 48 20.31 5.95 19.70
N GLU A 49 19.25 6.15 20.47
CA GLU A 49 18.13 5.21 20.56
C GLU A 49 17.31 5.19 19.26
N CYS A 50 17.07 6.36 18.67
CA CYS A 50 16.38 6.46 17.40
C CYS A 50 17.13 5.75 16.26
N ALA A 51 18.47 5.85 16.23
CA ALA A 51 19.31 5.18 15.24
C ALA A 51 19.15 3.65 15.25
N LYS A 52 18.94 3.05 16.43
CA LYS A 52 18.71 1.60 16.57
C LYS A 52 17.40 1.11 15.92
N LEU A 53 16.45 2.01 15.71
CA LEU A 53 15.15 1.71 15.10
C LEU A 53 15.20 1.73 13.56
N ILE A 54 16.29 2.24 12.99
CA ILE A 54 16.44 2.36 11.55
C ILE A 54 16.90 1.02 10.95
N HIS A 55 16.07 0.44 10.09
CA HIS A 55 16.41 -0.80 9.42
C HIS A 55 17.51 -0.59 8.36
N GLY A 56 18.48 -1.49 8.28
CA GLY A 56 19.61 -1.42 7.35
C GLY A 56 19.27 -1.42 5.84
N ARG A 57 18.01 -1.60 5.47
CA ARG A 57 17.52 -1.48 4.08
C ARG A 57 17.03 -0.08 3.72
N VAL A 58 17.00 0.84 4.67
CA VAL A 58 16.64 2.24 4.42
C VAL A 58 17.75 2.89 3.62
N LYS A 59 17.41 3.62 2.56
CA LYS A 59 18.37 4.29 1.68
C LYS A 59 18.82 5.64 2.23
N ALA A 60 17.96 6.28 3.02
CA ALA A 60 18.26 7.55 3.65
C ALA A 60 19.30 7.36 4.77
N SER A 61 20.18 8.32 4.93
CA SER A 61 21.13 8.36 6.03
C SER A 61 20.43 8.64 7.35
N ASN A 62 21.06 8.27 8.46
CA ASN A 62 20.54 8.60 9.80
C ASN A 62 20.38 10.12 9.97
N GLU A 63 21.30 10.90 9.42
CA GLU A 63 21.30 12.36 9.52
C GLU A 63 20.11 12.97 8.77
N GLU A 64 19.79 12.50 7.57
CA GLU A 64 18.59 12.93 6.84
C GLU A 64 17.29 12.60 7.60
N ILE A 65 17.24 11.44 8.28
CA ILE A 65 16.08 11.07 9.10
C ILE A 65 15.98 11.97 10.32
N PHE A 66 17.10 12.26 11.00
CA PHE A 66 17.12 13.15 12.16
C PHE A 66 16.75 14.58 11.79
N ASP A 67 17.21 15.09 10.64
CA ASP A 67 16.79 16.39 10.12
C ASP A 67 15.28 16.43 9.84
N GLY A 68 14.71 15.33 9.40
CA GLY A 68 13.26 15.21 9.19
C GLY A 68 12.41 15.25 10.47
N ILE A 69 13.03 15.02 11.63
CA ILE A 69 12.34 15.05 12.94
C ILE A 69 12.90 16.13 13.87
N ARG A 70 13.97 16.83 13.46
CA ARG A 70 14.58 17.87 14.28
C ARG A 70 13.59 19.03 14.55
N GLY A 71 13.42 19.36 15.83
CA GLY A 71 12.47 20.40 16.24
C GLY A 71 11.01 19.99 16.19
N PHE A 72 10.73 18.68 16.21
CA PHE A 72 9.36 18.19 16.37
C PHE A 72 8.74 18.66 17.69
N GLU A 73 7.45 18.93 17.66
CA GLU A 73 6.67 19.30 18.83
C GLU A 73 5.31 18.58 18.75
N ILE A 74 5.12 17.58 19.59
CA ILE A 74 3.88 16.80 19.62
C ILE A 74 3.03 17.29 20.80
N LEU A 75 2.04 18.13 20.49
CA LEU A 75 1.04 18.53 21.46
C LEU A 75 0.16 17.34 21.88
N SER A 76 -0.41 17.44 23.08
CA SER A 76 -1.26 16.36 23.64
C SER A 76 -2.41 15.95 22.70
N GLU A 77 -3.04 16.93 22.03
CA GLU A 77 -4.12 16.65 21.09
C GLU A 77 -3.61 15.91 19.83
N GLN A 78 -2.42 16.25 19.35
CA GLN A 78 -1.84 15.56 18.18
C GLN A 78 -1.41 14.15 18.54
N ARG A 79 -0.82 13.97 19.73
CA ARG A 79 -0.48 12.63 20.27
C ARG A 79 -1.73 11.76 20.36
N PHE A 80 -2.82 12.28 20.93
CA PHE A 80 -4.09 11.58 21.03
C PHE A 80 -4.63 11.17 19.66
N LYS A 81 -4.68 12.12 18.70
CA LYS A 81 -5.15 11.86 17.33
C LYS A 81 -4.31 10.79 16.62
N MET A 82 -2.97 10.90 16.69
CA MET A 82 -2.08 9.94 16.04
C MET A 82 -2.20 8.55 16.64
N SER A 83 -2.25 8.44 17.97
CA SER A 83 -2.42 7.15 18.65
C SER A 83 -3.73 6.47 18.27
N HIS A 84 -4.84 7.21 18.25
CA HIS A 84 -6.15 6.66 17.87
C HIS A 84 -6.22 6.30 16.37
N ALA A 85 -5.67 7.14 15.49
CA ALA A 85 -5.63 6.82 14.07
C ALA A 85 -4.78 5.57 13.80
N LYS A 86 -3.67 5.38 14.53
CA LYS A 86 -2.84 4.19 14.44
C LYS A 86 -3.59 2.94 14.90
N GLN A 87 -4.19 2.98 16.10
CA GLN A 87 -4.99 1.86 16.62
C GLN A 87 -6.12 1.47 15.67
N HIS A 88 -6.80 2.46 15.08
CA HIS A 88 -7.87 2.20 14.12
C HIS A 88 -7.32 1.58 12.82
N MET A 89 -6.15 2.01 12.33
CA MET A 89 -5.51 1.39 11.17
C MET A 89 -5.10 -0.06 11.43
N GLU A 90 -4.59 -0.36 12.63
CA GLU A 90 -4.23 -1.71 13.06
C GLU A 90 -5.46 -2.61 13.17
N LEU A 91 -6.52 -2.13 13.79
CA LEU A 91 -7.81 -2.83 13.87
C LEU A 91 -8.40 -3.14 12.49
N LEU A 92 -8.41 -2.15 11.59
CA LEU A 92 -8.87 -2.37 10.22
C LEU A 92 -8.00 -3.37 9.46
N SER A 93 -6.68 -3.41 9.74
CA SER A 93 -5.79 -4.40 9.15
C SER A 93 -6.10 -5.80 9.65
N SER A 94 -6.30 -5.98 10.97
CA SER A 94 -6.71 -7.26 11.54
C SER A 94 -8.01 -7.78 10.94
N TYR A 95 -9.03 -6.92 10.81
CA TYR A 95 -10.29 -7.31 10.17
C TYR A 95 -10.10 -7.73 8.71
N MET A 96 -9.21 -7.06 7.98
CA MET A 96 -8.92 -7.46 6.59
C MET A 96 -8.25 -8.83 6.53
N ASP A 97 -7.33 -9.13 7.44
CA ASP A 97 -6.64 -10.41 7.52
C ASP A 97 -7.60 -11.55 7.92
N ASP A 98 -8.52 -11.28 8.86
CA ASP A 98 -9.56 -12.22 9.27
C ASP A 98 -10.51 -12.55 8.12
N ILE A 99 -10.99 -11.51 7.41
CA ILE A 99 -11.85 -11.68 6.22
C ILE A 99 -11.12 -12.46 5.13
N GLU A 100 -9.86 -12.15 4.87
CA GLU A 100 -9.06 -12.86 3.86
C GLU A 100 -8.88 -14.33 4.22
N THR A 101 -8.61 -14.61 5.48
CA THR A 101 -8.51 -15.99 5.99
C THR A 101 -9.81 -16.76 5.76
N GLU A 102 -10.95 -16.15 6.06
CA GLU A 102 -12.25 -16.78 5.86
C GLU A 102 -12.59 -16.97 4.37
N LEU A 103 -12.25 -15.99 3.52
CA LEU A 103 -12.41 -16.11 2.07
C LEU A 103 -11.61 -17.29 1.51
N PHE A 104 -10.36 -17.46 1.93
CA PHE A 104 -9.56 -18.62 1.50
C PHE A 104 -10.11 -19.93 2.07
N ARG A 105 -10.65 -19.94 3.28
CA ARG A 105 -11.32 -21.11 3.85
C ARG A 105 -12.54 -21.54 3.00
N LEU A 106 -13.38 -20.59 2.63
CA LEU A 106 -14.58 -20.83 1.82
C LEU A 106 -14.22 -21.24 0.38
N SER A 107 -13.11 -20.76 -0.14
CA SER A 107 -12.69 -21.03 -1.53
C SER A 107 -11.91 -22.35 -1.72
N ARG A 108 -11.73 -23.16 -0.68
CA ARG A 108 -10.93 -24.42 -0.74
C ARG A 108 -11.33 -25.37 -1.86
N SER A 109 -12.62 -25.43 -2.20
CA SER A 109 -13.11 -26.25 -3.32
C SER A 109 -12.57 -25.79 -4.69
N TYR A 110 -12.08 -24.54 -4.77
CA TYR A 110 -11.56 -23.92 -5.99
C TYR A 110 -10.02 -23.78 -6.01
N ASP A 111 -9.30 -24.33 -5.03
CA ASP A 111 -7.85 -24.21 -4.89
C ASP A 111 -7.08 -24.51 -6.18
N LYS A 112 -7.49 -25.55 -6.93
CA LYS A 112 -6.84 -25.92 -8.20
C LYS A 112 -6.97 -24.82 -9.25
N ILE A 113 -8.12 -24.16 -9.31
CA ILE A 113 -8.40 -23.08 -10.27
C ILE A 113 -7.68 -21.82 -9.84
N ILE A 114 -7.71 -21.49 -8.54
CA ILE A 114 -7.00 -20.35 -7.95
C ILE A 114 -5.50 -20.45 -8.26
N LYS A 115 -4.86 -21.59 -7.99
CA LYS A 115 -3.44 -21.83 -8.28
C LYS A 115 -3.13 -21.73 -9.78
N ARG A 116 -4.03 -22.18 -10.65
CA ARG A 116 -3.85 -22.07 -12.09
C ARG A 116 -3.88 -20.61 -12.55
N ILE A 117 -4.80 -19.81 -12.05
CA ILE A 117 -4.91 -18.38 -12.40
C ILE A 117 -3.76 -17.58 -11.79
N SER A 118 -3.37 -17.85 -10.53
CA SER A 118 -2.26 -17.16 -9.88
C SER A 118 -0.88 -17.48 -10.50
N GLY A 119 -0.78 -18.56 -11.27
CA GLY A 119 0.40 -18.86 -12.10
C GLY A 119 0.57 -17.94 -13.32
N ILE A 120 -0.43 -17.14 -13.65
CA ILE A 120 -0.34 -16.15 -14.74
C ILE A 120 0.42 -14.93 -14.20
N VAL A 121 1.38 -14.43 -14.98
CA VAL A 121 2.18 -13.25 -14.58
C VAL A 121 1.28 -12.06 -14.28
N GLY A 122 1.45 -11.47 -13.08
CA GLY A 122 0.66 -10.35 -12.60
C GLY A 122 -0.59 -10.73 -11.79
N PHE A 123 -0.92 -12.00 -11.67
CA PHE A 123 -2.00 -12.48 -10.81
C PHE A 123 -1.44 -12.99 -9.46
N THR A 124 -2.11 -12.60 -8.38
CA THR A 124 -1.93 -13.18 -7.05
C THR A 124 -3.06 -14.14 -6.75
N GLU A 125 -2.92 -14.98 -5.71
CA GLU A 125 -4.03 -15.85 -5.27
C GLU A 125 -5.28 -15.04 -4.90
N ARG A 126 -5.08 -13.89 -4.25
CA ARG A 126 -6.17 -12.93 -3.94
C ARG A 126 -6.87 -12.44 -5.22
N SER A 127 -6.10 -12.06 -6.25
CA SER A 127 -6.67 -11.61 -7.53
C SER A 127 -7.42 -12.74 -8.24
N ALA A 128 -6.88 -13.96 -8.17
CA ALA A 128 -7.54 -15.15 -8.72
C ALA A 128 -8.86 -15.45 -8.00
N LEU A 129 -8.87 -15.31 -6.67
CA LEU A 129 -10.07 -15.49 -5.86
C LEU A 129 -11.15 -14.46 -6.24
N PHE A 130 -10.79 -13.19 -6.42
CA PHE A 130 -11.74 -12.15 -6.88
C PHE A 130 -12.31 -12.50 -8.27
N VAL A 131 -11.48 -12.93 -9.20
CA VAL A 131 -11.97 -13.34 -10.54
C VAL A 131 -13.00 -14.46 -10.40
N ILE A 132 -12.70 -15.50 -9.62
CA ILE A 132 -13.60 -16.63 -9.45
C ILE A 132 -14.90 -16.24 -8.73
N SER A 133 -14.83 -15.33 -7.75
CA SER A 133 -16.03 -14.86 -7.02
C SER A 133 -16.99 -14.10 -7.93
N GLU A 134 -16.48 -13.39 -8.93
CA GLU A 134 -17.30 -12.61 -9.86
C GLU A 134 -17.77 -13.44 -11.07
N THR A 135 -16.89 -14.30 -11.63
CA THR A 135 -17.17 -15.02 -12.87
C THR A 135 -17.70 -16.44 -12.64
N GLY A 136 -17.56 -16.95 -11.42
CA GLY A 136 -17.75 -18.37 -11.14
C GLY A 136 -16.60 -19.24 -11.65
N ALA A 137 -16.70 -20.55 -11.43
CA ALA A 137 -15.70 -21.52 -11.86
C ALA A 137 -16.05 -22.16 -13.22
N ASP A 138 -17.27 -21.99 -13.68
CA ASP A 138 -17.75 -22.50 -14.97
C ASP A 138 -17.54 -21.46 -16.08
N MET A 139 -16.49 -21.67 -16.87
CA MET A 139 -16.19 -20.80 -18.01
C MET A 139 -17.12 -21.07 -19.24
N GLY A 140 -17.95 -22.09 -19.20
CA GLY A 140 -18.93 -22.36 -20.25
C GLY A 140 -20.02 -21.29 -20.38
N VAL A 141 -20.21 -20.47 -19.34
CA VAL A 141 -21.14 -19.32 -19.35
C VAL A 141 -20.69 -18.21 -20.30
N PHE A 142 -19.41 -18.19 -20.68
CA PHE A 142 -18.84 -17.17 -21.55
C PHE A 142 -18.63 -17.72 -22.95
N GLU A 143 -19.32 -17.16 -23.97
CA GLU A 143 -19.22 -17.56 -25.36
C GLU A 143 -17.80 -17.41 -25.93
N SER A 144 -17.01 -16.47 -25.39
CA SER A 144 -15.65 -16.20 -25.84
C SER A 144 -14.82 -15.51 -24.75
N ALA A 145 -13.48 -15.58 -24.87
CA ALA A 145 -12.57 -14.83 -24.04
C ALA A 145 -12.84 -13.31 -24.11
N LYS A 146 -13.27 -12.79 -25.26
CA LYS A 146 -13.64 -11.39 -25.43
C LYS A 146 -14.86 -11.02 -24.58
N HIS A 147 -15.84 -11.91 -24.49
CA HIS A 147 -17.03 -11.74 -23.65
C HIS A 147 -16.61 -11.66 -22.17
N LEU A 148 -15.76 -12.55 -21.69
CA LEU A 148 -15.20 -12.51 -20.35
C LEU A 148 -14.43 -11.19 -20.08
N CYS A 149 -13.59 -10.74 -21.01
CA CYS A 149 -12.82 -9.50 -20.86
C CYS A 149 -13.69 -8.23 -20.89
N SER A 150 -14.88 -8.29 -21.45
CA SER A 150 -15.83 -7.17 -21.47
C SER A 150 -16.76 -7.14 -20.25
N TRP A 151 -16.61 -8.08 -19.32
CA TRP A 151 -17.38 -8.14 -18.09
C TRP A 151 -17.11 -6.88 -17.24
N PRO A 152 -18.10 -6.01 -17.02
CA PRO A 152 -17.86 -4.66 -16.50
C PRO A 152 -17.41 -4.60 -15.04
N ASP A 153 -17.67 -5.66 -14.27
CA ASP A 153 -17.43 -5.71 -12.83
C ASP A 153 -16.13 -6.42 -12.43
N LEU A 154 -15.32 -6.87 -13.40
CA LEU A 154 -14.01 -7.42 -13.09
C LEU A 154 -13.09 -6.28 -12.57
N PRO A 155 -12.74 -6.23 -11.28
CA PRO A 155 -11.83 -5.23 -10.74
C PRO A 155 -10.38 -5.56 -11.13
N LEU A 156 -10.15 -5.80 -12.41
CA LEU A 156 -8.82 -5.88 -12.97
C LEU A 156 -8.23 -4.47 -12.93
N ARG A 157 -7.70 -4.08 -11.79
CA ARG A 157 -6.66 -3.06 -11.74
C ARG A 157 -5.43 -3.59 -12.47
N ILE A 158 -5.59 -3.74 -13.78
CA ILE A 158 -4.44 -3.84 -14.66
C ILE A 158 -3.77 -2.48 -14.56
N THR A 159 -2.76 -2.38 -13.72
CA THR A 159 -1.81 -1.28 -13.78
C THR A 159 -1.27 -1.35 -15.21
N ARG A 160 -1.77 -0.47 -16.07
CA ARG A 160 -1.20 -0.32 -17.41
C ARG A 160 0.25 0.00 -17.18
N VAL A 161 1.13 -0.96 -17.45
CA VAL A 161 2.56 -0.69 -17.56
C VAL A 161 2.66 0.40 -18.62
N PRO A 162 3.21 1.59 -18.31
CA PRO A 162 3.33 2.64 -19.30
C PRO A 162 4.25 2.11 -20.39
N THR A 163 3.65 1.67 -21.50
CA THR A 163 4.40 1.41 -22.73
C THR A 163 5.08 2.72 -23.10
N LYS A 164 6.42 2.76 -23.09
CA LYS A 164 7.20 3.88 -23.58
C LYS A 164 6.61 4.25 -24.94
N ARG A 165 5.96 5.44 -25.02
CA ARG A 165 5.53 6.00 -26.28
C ARG A 165 6.76 6.12 -27.16
N ASN A 166 6.81 5.36 -28.24
CA ASN A 166 7.76 5.57 -29.31
C ASN A 166 7.60 7.01 -29.80
N PRO A 167 8.67 7.84 -29.87
CA PRO A 167 8.55 9.18 -30.41
C PRO A 167 8.07 9.05 -31.85
N ARG A 168 6.99 9.75 -32.17
CA ARG A 168 6.42 9.82 -33.51
C ARG A 168 7.50 10.23 -34.51
N VAL A 169 7.73 9.38 -35.48
CA VAL A 169 8.46 9.74 -36.70
C VAL A 169 7.65 10.86 -37.38
N VAL A 170 8.15 12.08 -37.31
CA VAL A 170 7.59 13.20 -38.04
C VAL A 170 7.94 12.98 -39.52
N GLN A 171 6.98 12.54 -40.31
CA GLN A 171 7.11 12.55 -41.76
C GLN A 171 7.17 14.01 -42.22
N LYS A 172 8.28 14.39 -42.82
CA LYS A 172 8.44 15.68 -43.52
C LYS A 172 7.51 15.70 -44.76
N PRO A 173 6.80 16.81 -45.04
CA PRO A 173 6.06 16.92 -46.29
C PRO A 173 7.01 16.95 -47.45
N VAL A 174 6.71 16.16 -48.50
CA VAL A 174 7.37 16.19 -49.80
C VAL A 174 6.93 17.48 -50.49
N SER A 175 7.89 18.36 -50.81
CA SER A 175 7.65 19.54 -51.67
C SER A 175 7.56 19.10 -53.11
N ILE A 176 6.48 19.53 -53.79
CA ILE A 176 6.32 19.52 -55.24
C ILE A 176 6.86 20.83 -55.76
#